data_bdad83f4129e51c42d9e45272e6684b5
#
_entry.id   bdad83f4129e51c42d9e45272e6684b5
#
_cell.length_a   1.000
_cell.length_b   1.000
_cell.length_c   1.000
_cell.angle_alpha   90.00
_cell.angle_beta   90.00
_cell.angle_gamma   90.00
#
_symmetry.space_group_name_H-M   'P 1'
#
loop_
_entity.id
_entity.type
_entity.pdbx_description
1 polymer ?
#
loop_
_entity_poly.entity_id
_entity_poly.type
_entity_poly.pdbx_seq_one_letter_code
_entity_poly.pdbx_strand_id
1 'polypeptide(L)'
;KIIGTPEGFYDEDDPYYFPGAMADRSIEWLHGVRAQDAHKPFFVYYSTGCSHAPHHVANEWADKYKGKFDQGWDKLREEIFARQKELGVVPPDAELTPRNEAFPAWDDVPDKLKPFYARQMEVYAGYSENADHNVGRVINAIEELGELENTLIMWIWGDNGASMEGTVTGSFNELTMQNGIPLTDEMQVQLSERYGGMEQWGASIMAPHYGAAWAWAGNTPFQWGKQVGSHLGGTRNPMVLHWPARTTDAGGLRSQFAHVIDVAPTVLEVAGIPAPRMVDGIEQEPMHGASFVGSLVDYSAPEHRTQQYFETIGNRAMYDDGWLWSCRIQRIPWKFDPETIAHFAPGKWNPDDDPCEL
;
A
#
# COMPACT_ATOMS: atom_id res chain seq x y z
N LYS A 1 -5.09 -9.12 20.70
CA LYS A 1 -5.14 -8.28 21.92
C LYS A 1 -4.34 -7.03 21.61
N ILE A 2 -5.01 -5.92 21.34
CA ILE A 2 -4.33 -4.63 21.16
C ILE A 2 -3.75 -4.27 22.52
N ILE A 3 -2.43 -4.24 22.60
CA ILE A 3 -1.73 -3.87 23.82
C ILE A 3 -1.87 -2.35 23.96
N GLY A 4 -2.56 -1.91 25.01
CA GLY A 4 -2.59 -0.50 25.38
C GLY A 4 -3.79 0.30 24.92
N THR A 5 -4.96 -0.30 24.69
CA THR A 5 -6.21 0.46 24.72
C THR A 5 -6.35 1.06 26.11
N PRO A 6 -6.30 2.37 26.28
CA PRO A 6 -6.50 2.98 27.58
C PRO A 6 -7.95 2.70 28.02
N GLU A 7 -8.14 1.98 29.10
CA GLU A 7 -9.45 1.86 29.73
C GLU A 7 -10.01 3.27 30.01
N GLY A 8 -11.21 3.57 29.52
CA GLY A 8 -11.92 4.82 29.79
C GLY A 8 -11.80 5.92 28.73
N PHE A 9 -11.15 5.69 27.57
CA PHE A 9 -11.08 6.66 26.48
C PHE A 9 -12.12 6.43 25.38
N TYR A 10 -12.71 5.24 25.31
CA TYR A 10 -13.69 4.85 24.30
C TYR A 10 -14.82 4.06 24.97
N ASP A 11 -16.04 4.36 24.62
CA ASP A 11 -17.25 3.71 25.14
C ASP A 11 -18.11 3.12 24.00
N GLU A 12 -19.35 2.71 24.30
CA GLU A 12 -20.26 2.13 23.31
C GLU A 12 -20.71 3.17 22.25
N ASP A 13 -20.75 4.45 22.62
CA ASP A 13 -21.15 5.54 21.73
C ASP A 13 -19.98 6.06 20.89
N ASP A 14 -18.71 5.85 21.37
CA ASP A 14 -17.47 6.18 20.66
C ASP A 14 -16.51 4.97 20.69
N PRO A 15 -16.79 3.93 19.92
CA PRO A 15 -16.03 2.69 19.96
C PRO A 15 -14.60 2.88 19.45
N TYR A 16 -13.66 2.20 20.09
CA TYR A 16 -12.26 2.25 19.71
C TYR A 16 -12.04 1.83 18.25
N TYR A 17 -11.50 2.76 17.47
CA TYR A 17 -11.08 2.53 16.08
C TYR A 17 -9.61 2.93 15.90
N PHE A 18 -8.75 1.95 15.58
CA PHE A 18 -7.29 2.11 15.62
C PHE A 18 -6.75 3.28 14.78
N PRO A 19 -7.17 3.48 13.50
CA PRO A 19 -6.68 4.63 12.70
C PRO A 19 -6.98 5.99 13.34
N GLY A 20 -8.18 6.18 13.86
CA GLY A 20 -8.57 7.40 14.58
C GLY A 20 -7.76 7.60 15.86
N ALA A 21 -7.68 6.56 16.69
CA ALA A 21 -6.94 6.59 17.95
C ALA A 21 -5.44 6.88 17.72
N MET A 22 -4.84 6.36 16.65
CA MET A 22 -3.44 6.65 16.30
C MET A 22 -3.26 8.14 15.97
N ALA A 23 -4.18 8.74 15.22
CA ALA A 23 -4.15 10.17 14.92
C ALA A 23 -4.28 11.00 16.21
N ASP A 24 -5.24 10.68 17.07
CA ASP A 24 -5.45 11.38 18.35
C ASP A 24 -4.19 11.38 19.20
N ARG A 25 -3.55 10.23 19.34
CA ARG A 25 -2.31 10.10 20.13
C ARG A 25 -1.13 10.83 19.51
N SER A 26 -1.04 10.85 18.19
CA SER A 26 0.00 11.59 17.49
C SER A 26 -0.17 13.09 17.67
N ILE A 27 -1.39 13.59 17.57
CA ILE A 27 -1.73 15.00 17.79
C ILE A 27 -1.45 15.41 19.24
N GLU A 28 -1.92 14.62 20.21
CA GLU A 28 -1.66 14.85 21.62
C GLU A 28 -0.15 14.92 21.92
N TRP A 29 0.63 14.01 21.34
CA TRP A 29 2.08 13.99 21.50
C TRP A 29 2.75 15.22 20.88
N LEU A 30 2.33 15.65 19.67
CA LEU A 30 2.85 16.86 19.00
C LEU A 30 2.61 18.10 19.87
N HIS A 31 1.41 18.30 20.35
CA HIS A 31 1.09 19.40 21.26
C HIS A 31 1.89 19.32 22.56
N GLY A 32 2.05 18.13 23.13
CA GLY A 32 2.83 17.90 24.35
C GLY A 32 4.31 18.26 24.18
N VAL A 33 4.93 17.89 23.07
CA VAL A 33 6.32 18.23 22.75
C VAL A 33 6.49 19.75 22.63
N ARG A 34 5.59 20.41 21.90
CA ARG A 34 5.62 21.87 21.70
C ARG A 34 5.34 22.65 22.98
N ALA A 35 4.47 22.15 23.85
CA ALA A 35 4.21 22.78 25.15
C ALA A 35 5.42 22.72 26.09
N GLN A 36 6.29 21.69 25.96
CA GLN A 36 7.50 21.55 26.74
C GLN A 36 8.65 22.41 26.19
N ASP A 37 8.82 22.41 24.87
CA ASP A 37 9.87 23.20 24.20
C ASP A 37 9.41 23.55 22.78
N ALA A 38 9.10 24.82 22.56
CA ALA A 38 8.60 25.32 21.27
C ALA A 38 9.63 25.21 20.12
N HIS A 39 10.91 25.00 20.42
CA HIS A 39 11.99 24.92 19.43
C HIS A 39 12.52 23.50 19.23
N LYS A 40 12.05 22.55 20.01
CA LYS A 40 12.51 21.16 19.90
C LYS A 40 12.03 20.54 18.58
N PRO A 41 12.97 20.08 17.72
CA PRO A 41 12.56 19.37 16.50
C PRO A 41 11.85 18.06 16.86
N PHE A 42 10.96 17.63 15.97
CA PHE A 42 10.25 16.35 16.11
C PHE A 42 10.48 15.45 14.89
N PHE A 43 10.39 14.16 15.11
CA PHE A 43 10.31 13.14 14.07
C PHE A 43 9.14 12.20 14.41
N VAL A 44 8.25 12.02 13.45
CA VAL A 44 7.09 11.14 13.59
C VAL A 44 7.15 10.08 12.49
N TYR A 45 7.25 8.81 12.88
CA TYR A 45 7.04 7.68 11.98
C TYR A 45 5.61 7.18 12.19
N TYR A 46 4.70 7.62 11.30
CA TYR A 46 3.28 7.31 11.37
C TYR A 46 2.97 6.09 10.50
N SER A 47 2.95 4.90 11.09
CA SER A 47 2.71 3.63 10.39
C SER A 47 1.29 3.13 10.67
N THR A 48 0.35 3.51 9.81
CA THR A 48 -1.03 3.02 9.90
C THR A 48 -1.15 1.56 9.44
N GLY A 49 -2.12 0.80 9.98
CA GLY A 49 -2.45 -0.54 9.48
C GLY A 49 -3.26 -0.53 8.19
N CYS A 50 -3.82 0.60 7.80
CA CYS A 50 -4.50 0.78 6.52
C CYS A 50 -3.46 0.94 5.40
N SER A 51 -3.67 0.31 4.27
CA SER A 51 -4.87 -0.41 3.77
C SER A 51 -4.71 -1.95 3.76
N HIS A 52 -3.94 -2.51 4.69
CA HIS A 52 -3.82 -3.97 4.81
C HIS A 52 -5.16 -4.59 5.27
N ALA A 53 -5.48 -5.79 4.78
CA ALA A 53 -6.61 -6.57 5.28
C ALA A 53 -6.37 -6.97 6.76
N PRO A 54 -7.45 -7.20 7.54
CA PRO A 54 -8.86 -7.07 7.15
C PRO A 54 -9.29 -5.60 6.98
N HIS A 55 -10.09 -5.35 5.95
CA HIS A 55 -10.56 -3.99 5.62
C HIS A 55 -11.71 -3.59 6.54
N HIS A 56 -11.40 -3.07 7.71
CA HIS A 56 -12.38 -2.65 8.70
C HIS A 56 -12.61 -1.14 8.62
N VAL A 57 -13.85 -0.74 8.32
CA VAL A 57 -14.28 0.66 8.26
C VAL A 57 -15.78 0.76 8.51
N ALA A 58 -16.23 1.83 9.14
CA ALA A 58 -17.66 2.12 9.33
C ALA A 58 -18.36 2.34 7.99
N ASN A 59 -19.63 1.94 7.89
CA ASN A 59 -20.42 2.04 6.67
C ASN A 59 -20.49 3.45 6.10
N GLU A 60 -20.50 4.48 6.94
CA GLU A 60 -20.51 5.89 6.49
C GLU A 60 -19.36 6.23 5.54
N TRP A 61 -18.23 5.56 5.66
CA TRP A 61 -17.08 5.71 4.75
C TRP A 61 -17.26 4.86 3.50
N ALA A 62 -17.61 3.59 3.66
CA ALA A 62 -17.79 2.66 2.55
C ALA A 62 -18.94 3.12 1.61
N ASP A 63 -20.02 3.64 2.17
CA ASP A 63 -21.23 4.02 1.43
C ASP A 63 -21.05 5.30 0.59
N LYS A 64 -20.00 6.11 0.82
CA LYS A 64 -19.58 7.18 -0.09
C LYS A 64 -19.22 6.65 -1.48
N TYR A 65 -18.80 5.40 -1.54
CA TYR A 65 -18.37 4.72 -2.77
C TYR A 65 -19.42 3.80 -3.36
N LYS A 66 -20.63 3.76 -2.80
CA LYS A 66 -21.71 2.89 -3.28
C LYS A 66 -21.99 3.10 -4.78
N GLY A 67 -21.89 2.00 -5.54
CA GLY A 67 -22.04 1.99 -6.98
C GLY A 67 -20.88 2.54 -7.79
N LYS A 68 -19.78 2.96 -7.17
CA LYS A 68 -18.59 3.49 -7.87
C LYS A 68 -17.74 2.42 -8.54
N PHE A 69 -18.01 1.15 -8.26
CA PHE A 69 -17.24 0.02 -8.78
C PHE A 69 -18.11 -0.96 -9.59
N ASP A 70 -19.34 -0.60 -9.92
CA ASP A 70 -20.27 -1.42 -10.70
C ASP A 70 -19.77 -1.70 -12.12
N GLN A 71 -18.88 -0.81 -12.66
CA GLN A 71 -18.24 -1.00 -13.97
C GLN A 71 -17.21 -2.15 -13.98
N GLY A 72 -16.79 -2.63 -12.80
CA GLY A 72 -15.85 -3.73 -12.63
C GLY A 72 -14.38 -3.38 -12.84
N TRP A 73 -13.52 -4.38 -12.57
CA TRP A 73 -12.07 -4.20 -12.54
C TRP A 73 -11.44 -3.92 -13.91
N ASP A 74 -11.95 -4.50 -15.01
CA ASP A 74 -11.41 -4.24 -16.35
C ASP A 74 -11.58 -2.77 -16.72
N LYS A 75 -12.80 -2.25 -16.57
CA LYS A 75 -13.12 -0.87 -16.90
C LYS A 75 -12.43 0.12 -15.96
N LEU A 76 -12.40 -0.18 -14.65
CA LEU A 76 -11.70 0.62 -13.68
C LEU A 76 -10.21 0.75 -14.04
N ARG A 77 -9.57 -0.34 -14.47
CA ARG A 77 -8.15 -0.33 -14.88
C ARG A 77 -7.92 0.58 -16.08
N GLU A 78 -8.80 0.54 -17.09
CA GLU A 78 -8.75 1.44 -18.25
C GLU A 78 -8.89 2.91 -17.84
N GLU A 79 -9.85 3.22 -16.96
CA GLU A 79 -10.11 4.57 -16.45
C GLU A 79 -8.91 5.12 -15.65
N ILE A 80 -8.32 4.30 -14.78
CA ILE A 80 -7.10 4.66 -14.04
C ILE A 80 -5.95 4.94 -15.01
N PHE A 81 -5.74 4.10 -16.00
CA PHE A 81 -4.66 4.26 -16.97
C PHE A 81 -4.82 5.54 -17.81
N ALA A 82 -6.03 5.82 -18.29
CA ALA A 82 -6.32 7.06 -18.99
C ALA A 82 -6.01 8.28 -18.12
N ARG A 83 -6.44 8.23 -16.84
CA ARG A 83 -6.17 9.30 -15.88
C ARG A 83 -4.68 9.47 -15.59
N GLN A 84 -3.92 8.39 -15.49
CA GLN A 84 -2.47 8.44 -15.28
C GLN A 84 -1.75 9.12 -16.45
N LYS A 85 -2.20 8.89 -17.70
CA LYS A 85 -1.68 9.59 -18.89
C LYS A 85 -2.00 11.08 -18.87
N GLU A 86 -3.23 11.46 -18.52
CA GLU A 86 -3.62 12.87 -18.37
C GLU A 86 -2.76 13.61 -17.33
N LEU A 87 -2.45 12.94 -16.22
CA LEU A 87 -1.64 13.48 -15.15
C LEU A 87 -0.13 13.47 -15.45
N GLY A 88 0.28 12.77 -16.51
CA GLY A 88 1.68 12.64 -16.88
C GLY A 88 2.50 11.71 -15.96
N VAL A 89 1.83 10.90 -15.11
CA VAL A 89 2.52 9.92 -14.23
C VAL A 89 2.96 8.66 -14.96
N VAL A 90 2.40 8.42 -16.14
CA VAL A 90 2.89 7.43 -17.10
C VAL A 90 3.13 8.09 -18.46
N PRO A 91 4.10 7.61 -19.26
CA PRO A 91 4.35 8.14 -20.60
C PRO A 91 3.10 8.07 -21.50
N PRO A 92 2.89 9.02 -22.41
CA PRO A 92 1.71 9.03 -23.27
C PRO A 92 1.65 7.85 -24.25
N ASP A 93 2.79 7.29 -24.61
CA ASP A 93 2.98 6.13 -25.47
C ASP A 93 3.00 4.79 -24.72
N ALA A 94 2.88 4.82 -23.38
CA ALA A 94 2.80 3.58 -22.59
C ALA A 94 1.57 2.75 -23.01
N GLU A 95 1.75 1.45 -23.02
CA GLU A 95 0.70 0.47 -23.31
C GLU A 95 0.22 -0.21 -22.02
N LEU A 96 -1.09 -0.40 -21.91
CA LEU A 96 -1.67 -1.08 -20.76
C LEU A 96 -1.41 -2.59 -20.86
N THR A 97 -0.82 -3.17 -19.84
CA THR A 97 -0.60 -4.62 -19.78
C THR A 97 -1.91 -5.39 -19.77
N PRO A 98 -1.97 -6.56 -20.43
CA PRO A 98 -3.19 -7.36 -20.52
C PRO A 98 -3.62 -7.89 -19.15
N ARG A 99 -4.90 -8.29 -19.07
CA ARG A 99 -5.42 -8.99 -17.90
C ARG A 99 -4.75 -10.36 -17.78
N ASN A 100 -4.43 -10.72 -16.53
CA ASN A 100 -3.95 -12.07 -16.22
C ASN A 100 -5.05 -13.09 -16.54
N GLU A 101 -4.70 -14.17 -17.23
CA GLU A 101 -5.65 -15.23 -17.65
C GLU A 101 -6.37 -15.91 -16.47
N ALA A 102 -5.79 -15.85 -15.26
CA ALA A 102 -6.41 -16.39 -14.05
C ALA A 102 -7.59 -15.54 -13.54
N PHE A 103 -7.76 -14.31 -14.01
CA PHE A 103 -8.88 -13.46 -13.63
C PHE A 103 -10.00 -13.56 -14.67
N PRO A 104 -11.28 -13.78 -14.26
CA PRO A 104 -12.40 -13.70 -15.18
C PRO A 104 -12.52 -12.26 -15.71
N ALA A 105 -13.04 -12.10 -16.93
CA ALA A 105 -13.51 -10.79 -17.34
C ALA A 105 -14.70 -10.39 -16.46
N TRP A 106 -14.84 -9.10 -16.17
CA TRP A 106 -15.99 -8.62 -15.39
C TRP A 106 -17.34 -8.99 -16.05
N ASP A 107 -17.37 -8.96 -17.38
CA ASP A 107 -18.57 -9.33 -18.14
C ASP A 107 -18.94 -10.81 -17.99
N ASP A 108 -17.97 -11.68 -17.75
CA ASP A 108 -18.17 -13.12 -17.53
C ASP A 108 -18.57 -13.44 -16.07
N VAL A 109 -18.48 -12.48 -15.16
CA VAL A 109 -18.90 -12.66 -13.77
C VAL A 109 -20.43 -12.78 -13.73
N PRO A 110 -20.98 -13.81 -13.03
CA PRO A 110 -22.43 -13.92 -12.85
C PRO A 110 -23.03 -12.67 -12.21
N ASP A 111 -24.12 -12.13 -12.76
CA ASP A 111 -24.73 -10.88 -12.28
C ASP A 111 -25.08 -10.89 -10.79
N LYS A 112 -25.44 -12.07 -10.25
CA LYS A 112 -25.72 -12.24 -8.82
C LYS A 112 -24.50 -12.00 -7.92
N LEU A 113 -23.26 -12.11 -8.44
CA LEU A 113 -22.01 -11.94 -7.69
C LEU A 113 -21.40 -10.54 -7.85
N LYS A 114 -21.74 -9.82 -8.92
CA LYS A 114 -21.18 -8.48 -9.18
C LYS A 114 -21.39 -7.50 -8.01
N PRO A 115 -22.57 -7.38 -7.38
CA PRO A 115 -22.75 -6.51 -6.21
C PRO A 115 -21.86 -6.90 -5.03
N PHE A 116 -21.64 -8.21 -4.84
CA PHE A 116 -20.78 -8.72 -3.80
C PHE A 116 -19.30 -8.32 -3.99
N TYR A 117 -18.81 -8.39 -5.23
CA TYR A 117 -17.45 -7.97 -5.55
C TYR A 117 -17.30 -6.46 -5.55
N ALA A 118 -18.28 -5.70 -6.05
CA ALA A 118 -18.26 -4.25 -5.98
C ALA A 118 -18.20 -3.75 -4.54
N ARG A 119 -18.97 -4.36 -3.62
CA ARG A 119 -18.95 -3.99 -2.20
C ARG A 119 -17.58 -4.15 -1.54
N GLN A 120 -16.80 -5.14 -1.91
CA GLN A 120 -15.44 -5.32 -1.41
C GLN A 120 -14.58 -4.09 -1.69
N MET A 121 -14.68 -3.55 -2.92
CA MET A 121 -13.91 -2.39 -3.33
C MET A 121 -14.45 -1.08 -2.73
N GLU A 122 -15.76 -0.97 -2.54
CA GLU A 122 -16.38 0.15 -1.82
C GLU A 122 -15.85 0.25 -0.39
N VAL A 123 -15.77 -0.88 0.31
CA VAL A 123 -15.25 -0.96 1.68
C VAL A 123 -13.75 -0.63 1.70
N TYR A 124 -12.97 -1.16 0.77
CA TYR A 124 -11.56 -0.83 0.65
C TYR A 124 -11.32 0.66 0.39
N ALA A 125 -12.08 1.26 -0.53
CA ALA A 125 -11.98 2.69 -0.84
C ALA A 125 -12.35 3.56 0.36
N GLY A 126 -13.43 3.21 1.08
CA GLY A 126 -13.81 3.90 2.31
C GLY A 126 -12.78 3.76 3.42
N TYR A 127 -12.16 2.58 3.55
CA TYR A 127 -11.06 2.34 4.50
C TYR A 127 -9.83 3.19 4.16
N SER A 128 -9.50 3.27 2.87
CA SER A 128 -8.41 4.10 2.38
C SER A 128 -8.66 5.60 2.60
N GLU A 129 -9.86 6.11 2.30
CA GLU A 129 -10.23 7.50 2.55
C GLU A 129 -10.22 7.84 4.05
N ASN A 130 -10.65 6.91 4.89
CA ASN A 130 -10.57 7.11 6.35
C ASN A 130 -9.12 7.24 6.83
N ALA A 131 -8.19 6.44 6.29
CA ALA A 131 -6.78 6.58 6.64
C ALA A 131 -6.21 7.93 6.20
N ASP A 132 -6.50 8.35 4.97
CA ASP A 132 -6.09 9.65 4.44
C ASP A 132 -6.64 10.81 5.29
N HIS A 133 -7.93 10.75 5.67
CA HIS A 133 -8.55 11.69 6.59
C HIS A 133 -7.78 11.79 7.92
N ASN A 134 -7.42 10.67 8.53
CA ASN A 134 -6.72 10.65 9.81
C ASN A 134 -5.28 11.17 9.70
N VAL A 135 -4.59 10.92 8.60
CA VAL A 135 -3.28 11.55 8.31
C VAL A 135 -3.46 13.06 8.13
N GLY A 136 -4.50 13.48 7.41
CA GLY A 136 -4.84 14.91 7.26
C GLY A 136 -5.03 15.61 8.60
N ARG A 137 -5.65 14.96 9.59
CA ARG A 137 -5.79 15.51 10.95
C ARG A 137 -4.42 15.74 11.62
N VAL A 138 -3.47 14.84 11.46
CA VAL A 138 -2.11 15.03 12.01
C VAL A 138 -1.38 16.17 11.29
N ILE A 139 -1.54 16.28 9.97
CA ILE A 139 -0.95 17.37 9.18
C ILE A 139 -1.55 18.73 9.61
N ASN A 140 -2.87 18.79 9.80
CA ASN A 140 -3.54 20.01 10.29
C ASN A 140 -3.02 20.43 11.67
N ALA A 141 -2.77 19.47 12.57
CA ALA A 141 -2.18 19.79 13.87
C ALA A 141 -0.76 20.39 13.74
N ILE A 142 0.05 19.93 12.77
CA ILE A 142 1.36 20.52 12.48
C ILE A 142 1.20 21.96 11.95
N GLU A 143 0.19 22.19 11.10
CA GLU A 143 -0.15 23.53 10.60
C GLU A 143 -0.59 24.47 11.71
N GLU A 144 -1.49 24.03 12.59
CA GLU A 144 -1.97 24.78 13.78
C GLU A 144 -0.83 25.17 14.72
N LEU A 145 0.20 24.33 14.82
CA LEU A 145 1.42 24.62 15.58
C LEU A 145 2.38 25.60 14.87
N GLY A 146 2.06 26.02 13.63
CA GLY A 146 2.89 26.93 12.82
C GLY A 146 4.15 26.30 12.24
N GLU A 147 4.22 24.95 12.18
CA GLU A 147 5.42 24.22 11.79
C GLU A 147 5.37 23.61 10.37
N LEU A 148 4.21 23.67 9.69
CA LEU A 148 4.00 23.01 8.41
C LEU A 148 4.99 23.49 7.34
N GLU A 149 5.29 24.78 7.31
CA GLU A 149 6.21 25.38 6.35
C GLU A 149 7.61 24.75 6.36
N ASN A 150 8.11 24.43 7.57
CA ASN A 150 9.43 23.84 7.77
C ASN A 150 9.40 22.37 8.19
N THR A 151 8.34 21.64 7.83
CA THR A 151 8.22 20.21 8.06
C THR A 151 8.27 19.47 6.73
N LEU A 152 9.23 18.53 6.60
CA LEU A 152 9.22 17.56 5.51
C LEU A 152 8.21 16.46 5.83
N ILE A 153 7.18 16.33 5.01
CA ILE A 153 6.20 15.26 5.07
C ILE A 153 6.45 14.31 3.89
N MET A 154 6.63 13.03 4.19
CA MET A 154 6.73 11.95 3.21
C MET A 154 5.50 11.05 3.36
N TRP A 155 4.55 11.16 2.44
CA TRP A 155 3.37 10.31 2.39
C TRP A 155 3.61 9.15 1.43
N ILE A 156 3.91 7.98 1.95
CA ILE A 156 4.14 6.76 1.18
C ILE A 156 2.91 5.88 1.30
N TRP A 157 2.21 5.67 0.17
CA TRP A 157 1.00 4.87 0.14
C TRP A 157 1.34 3.41 -0.11
N GLY A 158 1.28 2.63 0.96
CA GLY A 158 1.65 1.21 0.94
C GLY A 158 3.16 0.96 1.09
N ASP A 159 3.50 -0.22 1.55
CA ASP A 159 4.86 -0.73 1.73
C ASP A 159 5.25 -1.75 0.65
N ASN A 160 4.26 -2.21 -0.12
CA ASN A 160 4.36 -3.12 -1.26
C ASN A 160 3.17 -2.89 -2.20
N GLY A 161 3.17 -3.55 -3.34
CA GLY A 161 2.05 -3.53 -4.25
C GLY A 161 0.75 -4.05 -3.62
N ALA A 162 -0.39 -3.79 -4.26
CA ALA A 162 -1.69 -4.18 -3.76
C ALA A 162 -1.76 -5.68 -3.47
N SER A 163 -2.40 -6.05 -2.36
CA SER A 163 -2.46 -7.44 -1.91
C SER A 163 -3.34 -8.28 -2.83
N MET A 164 -2.78 -9.37 -3.32
CA MET A 164 -3.46 -10.37 -4.14
C MET A 164 -3.82 -11.63 -3.32
N GLU A 165 -3.81 -11.51 -1.99
CA GLU A 165 -3.97 -12.66 -1.07
C GLU A 165 -5.43 -12.97 -0.77
N GLY A 166 -6.39 -12.17 -1.29
CA GLY A 166 -7.82 -12.34 -1.08
C GLY A 166 -8.53 -13.35 -2.00
N THR A 167 -7.85 -14.35 -2.57
CA THR A 167 -8.32 -15.19 -3.69
C THR A 167 -8.52 -14.41 -4.99
N VAL A 168 -9.02 -15.04 -6.05
CA VAL A 168 -9.34 -14.35 -7.31
C VAL A 168 -10.44 -13.31 -7.10
N THR A 169 -11.46 -13.65 -6.31
CA THR A 169 -12.72 -12.92 -6.20
C THR A 169 -13.01 -12.30 -4.83
N GLY A 170 -12.08 -12.45 -3.90
CA GLY A 170 -12.18 -11.90 -2.56
C GLY A 170 -12.48 -12.94 -1.48
N SER A 171 -12.33 -12.56 -0.24
CA SER A 171 -12.60 -13.40 0.92
C SER A 171 -13.41 -12.67 1.98
N PHE A 172 -14.47 -13.31 2.43
CA PHE A 172 -15.23 -12.92 3.61
C PHE A 172 -14.38 -12.93 4.89
N ASN A 173 -13.46 -13.90 4.96
CA ASN A 173 -12.52 -14.03 6.05
C ASN A 173 -11.19 -14.58 5.50
N GLU A 174 -10.18 -13.74 5.40
CA GLU A 174 -8.85 -14.09 4.88
C GLU A 174 -8.19 -15.26 5.65
N LEU A 175 -8.52 -15.42 6.94
CA LEU A 175 -7.98 -16.52 7.76
C LEU A 175 -8.41 -17.89 7.26
N THR A 176 -9.54 -18.01 6.55
CA THR A 176 -9.96 -19.29 5.97
C THR A 176 -8.96 -19.79 4.95
N MET A 177 -8.47 -18.90 4.08
CA MET A 177 -7.46 -19.23 3.08
C MET A 177 -6.11 -19.58 3.72
N GLN A 178 -5.66 -18.76 4.67
CA GLN A 178 -4.40 -18.98 5.38
C GLN A 178 -4.38 -20.33 6.12
N ASN A 179 -5.56 -20.82 6.52
CA ASN A 179 -5.74 -22.13 7.15
C ASN A 179 -6.07 -23.24 6.14
N GLY A 180 -5.96 -22.99 4.83
CA GLY A 180 -6.19 -24.01 3.80
C GLY A 180 -7.67 -24.43 3.64
N ILE A 181 -8.61 -23.56 4.04
CA ILE A 181 -10.05 -23.81 3.91
C ILE A 181 -10.58 -23.03 2.69
N PRO A 182 -10.67 -23.67 1.51
CA PRO A 182 -11.18 -22.99 0.32
C PRO A 182 -12.69 -22.76 0.47
N LEU A 183 -13.13 -21.53 0.18
CA LEU A 183 -14.54 -21.19 0.10
C LEU A 183 -14.89 -20.85 -1.35
N THR A 184 -15.98 -21.41 -1.87
CA THR A 184 -16.54 -20.98 -3.15
C THR A 184 -17.21 -19.62 -3.03
N ASP A 185 -17.42 -18.92 -4.13
CA ASP A 185 -18.12 -17.62 -4.12
C ASP A 185 -19.52 -17.72 -3.53
N GLU A 186 -20.25 -18.81 -3.84
CA GLU A 186 -21.56 -19.09 -3.25
C GLU A 186 -21.49 -19.27 -1.72
N MET A 187 -20.48 -19.96 -1.23
CA MET A 187 -20.28 -20.12 0.23
C MET A 187 -19.96 -18.78 0.88
N GLN A 188 -19.15 -17.93 0.23
CA GLN A 188 -18.81 -16.60 0.70
C GLN A 188 -20.06 -15.70 0.82
N VAL A 189 -20.94 -15.72 -0.19
CA VAL A 189 -22.21 -14.99 -0.18
C VAL A 189 -23.12 -15.51 0.94
N GLN A 190 -23.28 -16.83 1.08
CA GLN A 190 -24.11 -17.42 2.13
C GLN A 190 -23.60 -17.08 3.54
N LEU A 191 -22.28 -17.09 3.74
CA LEU A 191 -21.68 -16.69 5.00
C LEU A 191 -21.92 -15.20 5.27
N SER A 192 -21.73 -14.34 4.26
CA SER A 192 -22.01 -12.91 4.40
C SER A 192 -23.47 -12.67 4.83
N GLU A 193 -24.44 -13.32 4.15
CA GLU A 193 -25.87 -13.24 4.51
C GLU A 193 -26.12 -13.70 5.96
N ARG A 194 -25.51 -14.80 6.38
CA ARG A 194 -25.64 -15.34 7.75
C ARG A 194 -25.13 -14.36 8.83
N TYR A 195 -24.16 -13.54 8.48
CA TYR A 195 -23.57 -12.55 9.40
C TYR A 195 -24.14 -11.14 9.20
N GLY A 196 -25.29 -10.98 8.55
CA GLY A 196 -26.01 -9.72 8.42
C GLY A 196 -25.92 -9.05 7.06
N GLY A 197 -25.40 -9.76 6.06
CA GLY A 197 -25.36 -9.30 4.66
C GLY A 197 -24.17 -8.43 4.31
N MET A 198 -24.21 -7.85 3.10
CA MET A 198 -23.11 -7.02 2.56
C MET A 198 -22.86 -5.73 3.37
N GLU A 199 -23.85 -5.27 4.14
CA GLU A 199 -23.69 -4.09 5.01
C GLU A 199 -22.73 -4.36 6.17
N GLN A 200 -22.50 -5.63 6.51
CA GLN A 200 -21.52 -6.03 7.53
C GLN A 200 -20.12 -6.21 6.95
N TRP A 201 -19.96 -6.08 5.64
CA TRP A 201 -18.65 -6.09 5.01
C TRP A 201 -17.88 -4.82 5.42
N GLY A 202 -16.82 -4.99 6.16
CA GLY A 202 -16.11 -3.88 6.82
C GLY A 202 -16.30 -3.84 8.34
N ALA A 203 -17.29 -4.53 8.89
CA ALA A 203 -17.48 -4.64 10.34
C ALA A 203 -16.49 -5.65 10.96
N SER A 204 -16.21 -5.48 12.26
CA SER A 204 -15.26 -6.33 13.01
C SER A 204 -15.65 -7.80 13.14
N ILE A 205 -16.90 -8.16 12.82
CA ILE A 205 -17.37 -9.54 12.78
C ILE A 205 -16.83 -10.33 11.61
N MET A 206 -16.34 -9.64 10.57
CA MET A 206 -15.72 -10.21 9.38
C MET A 206 -14.22 -9.90 9.36
N ALA A 207 -13.44 -10.63 8.57
CA ALA A 207 -12.05 -10.30 8.26
C ALA A 207 -11.88 -10.22 6.72
N PRO A 208 -12.50 -9.21 6.07
CA PRO A 208 -12.64 -9.17 4.63
C PRO A 208 -11.34 -8.78 3.93
N HIS A 209 -11.16 -9.38 2.76
CA HIS A 209 -10.12 -9.04 1.81
C HIS A 209 -10.71 -8.97 0.40
N TYR A 210 -10.43 -7.91 -0.36
CA TYR A 210 -10.88 -7.81 -1.75
C TYR A 210 -10.17 -8.84 -2.65
N GLY A 211 -10.74 -9.12 -3.81
CA GLY A 211 -10.19 -10.08 -4.78
C GLY A 211 -8.94 -9.58 -5.49
N ALA A 212 -8.08 -10.53 -5.92
CA ALA A 212 -6.85 -10.24 -6.66
C ALA A 212 -7.11 -9.48 -7.98
N ALA A 213 -8.30 -9.63 -8.59
CA ALA A 213 -8.69 -8.87 -9.76
C ALA A 213 -8.82 -7.36 -9.46
N TRP A 214 -9.33 -6.99 -8.27
CA TRP A 214 -9.34 -5.60 -7.81
C TRP A 214 -7.94 -5.09 -7.48
N ALA A 215 -7.08 -5.92 -6.88
CA ALA A 215 -5.67 -5.57 -6.65
C ALA A 215 -4.96 -5.27 -7.97
N TRP A 216 -5.19 -6.07 -9.01
CA TRP A 216 -4.65 -5.83 -10.34
C TRP A 216 -5.15 -4.51 -10.95
N ALA A 217 -6.43 -4.17 -10.78
CA ALA A 217 -6.96 -2.88 -11.21
C ALA A 217 -6.30 -1.73 -10.43
N GLY A 218 -6.11 -1.87 -9.12
CA GLY A 218 -5.45 -0.87 -8.27
C GLY A 218 -3.95 -0.69 -8.57
N ASN A 219 -3.27 -1.71 -9.09
CA ASN A 219 -1.85 -1.66 -9.48
C ASN A 219 -1.59 -1.13 -10.88
N THR A 220 -2.59 -0.55 -11.55
CA THR A 220 -2.43 0.03 -12.89
C THR A 220 -1.21 0.97 -12.96
N PRO A 221 -0.37 0.90 -13.99
CA PRO A 221 -0.45 0.05 -15.20
C PRO A 221 0.26 -1.29 -15.07
N PHE A 222 0.84 -1.59 -13.93
CA PHE A 222 1.78 -2.68 -13.74
C PHE A 222 1.11 -4.06 -13.71
N GLN A 223 1.91 -5.08 -13.99
CA GLN A 223 1.57 -6.47 -13.78
C GLN A 223 1.83 -6.86 -12.31
N TRP A 224 1.10 -7.88 -11.84
CA TRP A 224 1.27 -8.50 -10.53
C TRP A 224 0.98 -7.55 -9.36
N GLY A 225 1.37 -7.94 -8.17
CA GLY A 225 1.12 -7.25 -6.91
C GLY A 225 1.98 -7.79 -5.78
N LYS A 226 1.55 -7.61 -4.55
CA LYS A 226 2.23 -8.07 -3.35
C LYS A 226 2.80 -9.49 -3.49
N GLN A 227 3.97 -9.74 -2.94
CA GLN A 227 4.79 -10.95 -3.01
C GLN A 227 5.57 -11.15 -4.33
N VAL A 228 5.22 -10.47 -5.41
CA VAL A 228 5.92 -10.61 -6.69
C VAL A 228 6.96 -9.50 -6.84
N GLY A 229 8.05 -9.60 -6.07
CA GLY A 229 9.11 -8.60 -6.01
C GLY A 229 9.90 -8.40 -7.30
N SER A 230 9.68 -9.27 -8.31
CA SER A 230 10.26 -9.13 -9.63
C SER A 230 9.57 -8.10 -10.54
N HIS A 231 8.35 -7.64 -10.18
CA HIS A 231 7.56 -6.76 -11.02
C HIS A 231 7.16 -5.48 -10.27
N LEU A 232 7.02 -4.39 -11.00
CA LEU A 232 6.67 -3.09 -10.43
C LEU A 232 5.31 -3.07 -9.72
N GLY A 233 4.37 -3.93 -10.13
CA GLY A 233 3.11 -4.10 -9.39
C GLY A 233 3.29 -4.65 -7.97
N GLY A 234 4.41 -5.32 -7.69
CA GLY A 234 4.76 -5.79 -6.35
C GLY A 234 5.61 -4.82 -5.54
N THR A 235 6.32 -3.91 -6.19
CA THR A 235 7.38 -3.11 -5.55
C THR A 235 7.19 -1.60 -5.68
N ARG A 236 6.49 -1.10 -6.70
CA ARG A 236 6.37 0.34 -6.96
C ARG A 236 5.13 0.92 -6.29
N ASN A 237 5.37 1.80 -5.32
CA ASN A 237 4.33 2.51 -4.58
C ASN A 237 4.41 4.01 -4.83
N PRO A 238 3.29 4.75 -4.80
CA PRO A 238 3.31 6.19 -4.92
C PRO A 238 3.84 6.84 -3.64
N MET A 239 4.57 7.93 -3.81
CA MET A 239 5.04 8.78 -2.72
C MET A 239 4.71 10.23 -3.04
N VAL A 240 4.15 10.94 -2.07
CA VAL A 240 3.95 12.40 -2.12
C VAL A 240 4.86 13.05 -1.08
N LEU A 241 5.53 14.10 -1.50
CA LEU A 241 6.46 14.86 -0.68
C LEU A 241 5.96 16.29 -0.53
N HIS A 242 6.00 16.82 0.69
CA HIS A 242 5.59 18.17 1.00
C HIS A 242 6.66 18.81 1.90
N TRP A 243 7.27 19.89 1.41
CA TRP A 243 8.24 20.69 2.16
C TRP A 243 8.29 22.12 1.63
N PRO A 244 7.33 22.97 1.98
CA PRO A 244 7.18 24.30 1.38
C PRO A 244 8.44 25.17 1.46
N ALA A 245 9.16 25.13 2.58
CA ALA A 245 10.39 25.90 2.74
C ALA A 245 11.52 25.54 1.74
N ARG A 246 11.42 24.41 1.06
CA ARG A 246 12.47 23.92 0.16
C ARG A 246 12.00 23.59 -1.25
N THR A 247 10.75 23.21 -1.43
CA THR A 247 10.17 22.84 -2.74
C THR A 247 9.66 24.09 -3.44
N THR A 248 10.18 24.39 -4.62
CA THR A 248 9.84 25.61 -5.38
C THR A 248 8.77 25.38 -6.45
N ASP A 249 8.49 24.13 -6.80
CA ASP A 249 7.57 23.69 -7.85
C ASP A 249 6.48 22.77 -7.27
N ALA A 250 5.60 23.33 -6.46
CA ALA A 250 4.49 22.60 -5.85
C ALA A 250 3.63 21.88 -6.93
N GLY A 251 3.33 20.60 -6.69
CA GLY A 251 2.60 19.75 -7.64
C GLY A 251 3.46 19.16 -8.76
N GLY A 252 4.76 19.44 -8.80
CA GLY A 252 5.69 18.89 -9.79
C GLY A 252 5.91 17.38 -9.61
N LEU A 253 6.00 16.66 -10.73
CA LEU A 253 6.35 15.24 -10.74
C LEU A 253 7.86 15.04 -10.58
N ARG A 254 8.23 13.92 -10.00
CA ARG A 254 9.60 13.42 -9.87
C ARG A 254 9.69 12.05 -10.54
N SER A 255 10.61 11.91 -11.47
CA SER A 255 10.85 10.66 -12.22
C SER A 255 12.08 9.91 -11.76
N GLN A 256 12.93 10.53 -10.93
CA GLN A 256 14.12 9.89 -10.41
C GLN A 256 13.77 8.62 -9.64
N PHE A 257 14.51 7.54 -9.91
CA PHE A 257 14.32 6.29 -9.21
C PHE A 257 14.65 6.47 -7.72
N ALA A 258 13.73 6.05 -6.86
CA ALA A 258 13.92 6.03 -5.40
C ALA A 258 13.53 4.67 -4.83
N HIS A 259 14.23 4.24 -3.80
CA HIS A 259 13.94 3.02 -3.07
C HIS A 259 13.68 3.33 -1.60
N VAL A 260 12.90 2.49 -0.90
CA VAL A 260 12.57 2.73 0.53
C VAL A 260 13.79 2.88 1.42
N ILE A 261 14.93 2.22 1.05
CA ILE A 261 16.18 2.37 1.82
C ILE A 261 16.78 3.78 1.74
N ASP A 262 16.35 4.60 0.79
CA ASP A 262 16.82 5.98 0.59
C ASP A 262 16.14 6.97 1.54
N VAL A 263 15.04 6.57 2.19
CA VAL A 263 14.30 7.42 3.14
C VAL A 263 15.14 7.75 4.36
N ALA A 264 15.79 6.76 4.99
CA ALA A 264 16.58 6.99 6.20
C ALA A 264 17.76 7.94 5.97
N PRO A 265 18.62 7.78 4.95
CA PRO A 265 19.69 8.75 4.69
C PRO A 265 19.15 10.13 4.31
N THR A 266 17.99 10.22 3.63
CA THR A 266 17.34 11.51 3.35
C THR A 266 16.92 12.22 4.64
N VAL A 267 16.31 11.51 5.57
CA VAL A 267 15.90 12.06 6.87
C VAL A 267 17.13 12.54 7.67
N LEU A 268 18.20 11.76 7.68
CA LEU A 268 19.45 12.16 8.37
C LEU A 268 20.06 13.40 7.75
N GLU A 269 20.11 13.49 6.41
CA GLU A 269 20.64 14.68 5.72
C GLU A 269 19.80 15.92 6.03
N VAL A 270 18.48 15.83 5.94
CA VAL A 270 17.54 16.92 6.25
C VAL A 270 17.70 17.39 7.70
N ALA A 271 17.87 16.46 8.62
CA ALA A 271 18.08 16.75 10.05
C ALA A 271 19.49 17.25 10.37
N GLY A 272 20.43 17.19 9.43
CA GLY A 272 21.85 17.53 9.67
C GLY A 272 22.56 16.56 10.62
N ILE A 273 22.08 15.30 10.69
CA ILE A 273 22.60 14.27 11.58
C ILE A 273 23.45 13.29 10.76
N PRO A 274 24.74 13.11 11.06
CA PRO A 274 25.56 12.10 10.38
C PRO A 274 25.09 10.68 10.73
N ALA A 275 25.13 9.77 9.76
CA ALA A 275 24.87 8.36 10.03
C ALA A 275 25.83 7.83 11.13
N PRO A 276 25.32 7.20 12.19
CA PRO A 276 26.15 6.73 13.27
C PRO A 276 27.00 5.53 12.81
N ARG A 277 28.29 5.55 13.12
CA ARG A 277 29.18 4.40 12.91
C ARG A 277 29.11 3.39 14.06
N MET A 278 28.78 3.86 15.25
CA MET A 278 28.67 3.05 16.45
C MET A 278 27.36 3.38 17.17
N VAL A 279 26.62 2.37 17.59
CA VAL A 279 25.45 2.49 18.46
C VAL A 279 25.61 1.51 19.61
N ASP A 280 25.58 2.01 20.84
CA ASP A 280 25.76 1.21 22.07
C ASP A 280 26.99 0.28 22.05
N GLY A 281 28.08 0.75 21.44
CA GLY A 281 29.34 0.00 21.32
C GLY A 281 29.35 -1.03 20.18
N ILE A 282 28.31 -1.10 19.35
CA ILE A 282 28.21 -1.99 18.20
C ILE A 282 28.46 -1.18 16.93
N GLU A 283 29.40 -1.66 16.10
CA GLU A 283 29.67 -1.08 14.79
C GLU A 283 28.45 -1.32 13.86
N GLN A 284 28.02 -0.25 13.18
CA GLN A 284 26.87 -0.30 12.29
C GLN A 284 27.30 -0.61 10.86
N GLU A 285 26.53 -1.47 10.18
CA GLU A 285 26.68 -1.64 8.76
C GLU A 285 26.43 -0.34 8.00
N PRO A 286 27.17 -0.03 6.93
CA PRO A 286 26.94 1.13 6.11
C PRO A 286 25.50 1.12 5.52
N MET A 287 24.86 2.28 5.50
CA MET A 287 23.56 2.42 4.82
C MET A 287 23.76 2.23 3.32
N HIS A 288 22.99 1.34 2.70
CA HIS A 288 22.99 1.12 1.26
C HIS A 288 22.13 2.15 0.50
N GLY A 289 21.27 2.87 1.23
CA GLY A 289 20.44 3.95 0.70
C GLY A 289 21.25 5.19 0.35
N ALA A 290 20.77 5.97 -0.61
CA ALA A 290 21.30 7.28 -0.98
C ALA A 290 20.22 8.35 -0.79
N SER A 291 20.59 9.51 -0.25
CA SER A 291 19.62 10.61 -0.06
C SER A 291 19.11 11.14 -1.39
N PHE A 292 17.79 11.37 -1.46
CA PHE A 292 17.13 12.01 -2.60
C PHE A 292 16.76 13.49 -2.34
N VAL A 293 17.39 14.16 -1.38
CA VAL A 293 17.16 15.59 -1.10
C VAL A 293 17.32 16.44 -2.37
N GLY A 294 18.27 16.10 -3.24
CA GLY A 294 18.46 16.80 -4.52
C GLY A 294 17.19 16.85 -5.36
N SER A 295 16.49 15.72 -5.51
CA SER A 295 15.23 15.66 -6.28
C SER A 295 14.07 16.37 -5.60
N LEU A 296 14.10 16.56 -4.27
CA LEU A 296 13.05 17.34 -3.57
C LEU A 296 13.06 18.80 -3.97
N VAL A 297 14.24 19.37 -4.15
CA VAL A 297 14.42 20.82 -4.41
C VAL A 297 14.55 21.14 -5.89
N ASP A 298 15.00 20.20 -6.71
CA ASP A 298 15.20 20.38 -8.16
C ASP A 298 14.70 19.15 -8.92
N TYR A 299 13.66 19.32 -9.74
CA TYR A 299 13.11 18.25 -10.58
C TYR A 299 14.11 17.74 -11.65
N SER A 300 15.11 18.55 -12.00
CA SER A 300 16.14 18.21 -12.98
C SER A 300 17.40 17.61 -12.34
N ALA A 301 17.39 17.40 -11.02
CA ALA A 301 18.50 16.75 -10.32
C ALA A 301 18.80 15.38 -10.97
N PRO A 302 20.09 15.00 -11.07
CA PRO A 302 20.44 13.70 -11.59
C PRO A 302 19.91 12.58 -10.68
N GLU A 303 19.75 11.40 -11.25
CA GLU A 303 19.43 10.18 -10.49
C GLU A 303 20.44 9.97 -9.37
N HIS A 304 19.96 9.77 -8.16
CA HIS A 304 20.80 9.42 -7.00
C HIS A 304 21.04 7.91 -6.90
N ARG A 305 20.23 7.13 -7.61
CA ARG A 305 20.30 5.67 -7.68
C ARG A 305 20.03 5.19 -9.11
N THR A 306 20.96 4.48 -9.69
CA THR A 306 20.86 3.94 -11.07
C THR A 306 20.72 2.44 -11.10
N GLN A 307 21.00 1.75 -9.97
CA GLN A 307 20.92 0.30 -9.89
C GLN A 307 20.25 -0.15 -8.58
N GLN A 308 19.37 -1.15 -8.69
CA GLN A 308 18.72 -1.77 -7.53
C GLN A 308 18.35 -3.21 -7.82
N TYR A 309 18.80 -4.10 -6.93
CA TYR A 309 18.35 -5.49 -6.92
C TYR A 309 17.13 -5.65 -6.01
N PHE A 310 16.17 -6.46 -6.48
CA PHE A 310 14.98 -6.85 -5.75
C PHE A 310 14.92 -8.37 -5.61
N GLU A 311 14.53 -8.85 -4.44
CA GLU A 311 14.26 -10.27 -4.22
C GLU A 311 13.20 -10.43 -3.14
N THR A 312 12.18 -11.25 -3.42
CA THR A 312 11.16 -11.67 -2.45
C THR A 312 10.65 -13.04 -2.81
N ILE A 313 10.82 -14.01 -1.91
CA ILE A 313 10.32 -15.39 -2.09
C ILE A 313 10.78 -16.01 -3.43
N GLY A 314 12.01 -15.70 -3.85
CA GLY A 314 12.59 -16.17 -5.12
C GLY A 314 12.17 -15.35 -6.36
N ASN A 315 11.21 -14.46 -6.29
CA ASN A 315 10.97 -13.46 -7.32
C ASN A 315 12.11 -12.45 -7.29
N ARG A 316 12.80 -12.23 -8.38
CA ARG A 316 13.99 -11.39 -8.43
C ARG A 316 13.99 -10.47 -9.63
N ALA A 317 14.50 -9.26 -9.44
CA ALA A 317 14.68 -8.30 -10.51
C ALA A 317 15.94 -7.47 -10.31
N MET A 318 16.43 -6.91 -11.42
CA MET A 318 17.49 -5.92 -11.43
C MET A 318 17.03 -4.71 -12.21
N TYR A 319 16.94 -3.58 -11.53
CA TYR A 319 16.82 -2.27 -12.17
C TYR A 319 18.22 -1.77 -12.50
N ASP A 320 18.42 -1.31 -13.72
CA ASP A 320 19.67 -0.73 -14.20
C ASP A 320 19.37 0.39 -15.21
N ASP A 321 19.56 1.63 -14.80
CA ASP A 321 19.46 2.85 -15.62
C ASP A 321 18.21 2.90 -16.51
N GLY A 322 17.04 2.68 -15.92
CA GLY A 322 15.75 2.72 -16.62
C GLY A 322 15.24 1.38 -17.13
N TRP A 323 16.06 0.33 -17.12
CA TRP A 323 15.67 -1.02 -17.51
C TRP A 323 15.37 -1.88 -16.28
N LEU A 324 14.41 -2.75 -16.40
CA LEU A 324 14.05 -3.72 -15.34
C LEU A 324 14.07 -5.14 -15.90
N TRP A 325 15.10 -5.90 -15.56
CA TRP A 325 15.13 -7.32 -15.82
C TRP A 325 14.45 -8.08 -14.69
N SER A 326 13.42 -8.85 -15.01
CA SER A 326 12.51 -9.50 -14.06
C SER A 326 12.50 -11.01 -14.25
N CYS A 327 12.66 -11.78 -13.17
CA CYS A 327 12.48 -13.24 -13.18
C CYS A 327 11.47 -13.61 -12.10
N ARG A 328 10.35 -14.18 -12.52
CA ARG A 328 9.26 -14.54 -11.63
C ARG A 328 9.23 -16.05 -11.39
N ILE A 329 9.14 -16.45 -10.13
CA ILE A 329 8.82 -17.84 -9.81
C ILE A 329 7.40 -18.19 -10.30
N GLN A 330 7.14 -19.48 -10.51
CA GLN A 330 5.83 -19.93 -11.03
C GLN A 330 4.71 -19.94 -9.98
N ARG A 331 4.99 -19.50 -8.74
CA ARG A 331 3.99 -19.36 -7.69
C ARG A 331 3.05 -18.18 -7.99
N ILE A 332 1.76 -18.41 -7.77
CA ILE A 332 0.70 -17.42 -7.93
C ILE A 332 0.22 -16.96 -6.55
N PRO A 333 0.26 -15.64 -6.21
CA PRO A 333 -0.05 -15.13 -4.87
C PRO A 333 -1.42 -15.49 -4.32
N TRP A 334 -2.43 -15.61 -5.17
CA TRP A 334 -3.83 -15.95 -4.80
C TRP A 334 -4.13 -17.44 -4.78
N LYS A 335 -3.13 -18.30 -5.01
CA LYS A 335 -3.28 -19.76 -4.91
C LYS A 335 -2.53 -20.29 -3.70
N PHE A 336 -3.26 -20.90 -2.79
CA PHE A 336 -2.74 -21.52 -1.56
C PHE A 336 -2.90 -23.03 -1.59
N ASP A 337 -2.69 -23.67 -2.75
CA ASP A 337 -2.79 -25.11 -2.88
C ASP A 337 -1.48 -25.81 -2.47
N PRO A 338 -1.59 -27.02 -1.88
CA PRO A 338 -0.41 -27.76 -1.40
C PRO A 338 0.58 -28.15 -2.51
N GLU A 339 0.13 -28.32 -3.74
CA GLU A 339 0.99 -28.69 -4.87
C GLU A 339 1.90 -27.51 -5.25
N THR A 340 1.34 -26.31 -5.32
CA THR A 340 2.11 -25.07 -5.55
C THR A 340 3.15 -24.87 -4.45
N ILE A 341 2.76 -25.07 -3.18
CA ILE A 341 3.69 -24.95 -2.04
C ILE A 341 4.79 -26.02 -2.13
N ALA A 342 4.45 -27.26 -2.45
CA ALA A 342 5.39 -28.36 -2.54
C ALA A 342 6.39 -28.21 -3.70
N HIS A 343 6.04 -27.45 -4.76
CA HIS A 343 6.94 -27.17 -5.88
C HIS A 343 8.19 -26.38 -5.42
N PHE A 344 8.03 -25.51 -4.43
CA PHE A 344 9.12 -24.69 -3.87
C PHE A 344 9.84 -25.34 -2.67
N ALA A 345 9.59 -26.62 -2.41
CA ALA A 345 10.34 -27.35 -1.38
C ALA A 345 11.84 -27.37 -1.72
N PRO A 346 12.73 -27.34 -0.71
CA PRO A 346 14.16 -27.35 -0.93
C PRO A 346 14.61 -28.49 -1.88
N GLY A 347 15.39 -28.15 -2.90
CA GLY A 347 15.90 -29.07 -3.90
C GLY A 347 14.94 -29.45 -5.03
N LYS A 348 13.74 -28.88 -5.08
CA LYS A 348 12.78 -29.08 -6.19
C LYS A 348 12.71 -27.88 -7.14
N TRP A 349 12.91 -26.68 -6.65
CA TRP A 349 12.92 -25.48 -7.45
C TRP A 349 14.32 -25.19 -8.00
N ASN A 350 14.39 -24.92 -9.30
CA ASN A 350 15.60 -24.43 -9.98
C ASN A 350 15.34 -23.04 -10.53
N PRO A 351 16.07 -22.01 -10.07
CA PRO A 351 15.88 -20.62 -10.52
C PRO A 351 16.15 -20.40 -12.02
N ASP A 352 16.91 -21.28 -12.67
CA ASP A 352 17.20 -21.19 -14.11
C ASP A 352 15.99 -21.55 -14.99
N ASP A 353 14.97 -22.19 -14.40
CA ASP A 353 13.73 -22.57 -15.09
C ASP A 353 12.65 -21.47 -14.99
N ASP A 354 12.89 -20.38 -14.24
CA ASP A 354 11.95 -19.30 -14.08
C ASP A 354 11.84 -18.43 -15.35
N PRO A 355 10.63 -18.04 -15.76
CA PRO A 355 10.46 -17.12 -16.87
C PRO A 355 11.02 -15.74 -16.50
N CYS A 356 11.84 -15.19 -17.41
CA CYS A 356 12.43 -13.86 -17.28
C CYS A 356 12.00 -12.96 -18.43
N GLU A 357 11.88 -11.67 -18.17
CA GLU A 357 11.55 -10.62 -19.14
C GLU A 357 12.35 -9.34 -18.87
N LEU A 358 12.49 -8.48 -19.91
CA LEU A 358 13.17 -7.19 -19.84
C LEU A 358 12.21 -6.08 -20.27
#